data_b16d05c864244d73103b94d5cce2fe01
#
_entry.id   b16d05c864244d73103b94d5cce2fe01
#
_cell.length_a   1.000
_cell.length_b   1.000
_cell.length_c   1.000
_cell.angle_alpha   90.00
_cell.angle_beta   90.00
_cell.angle_gamma   90.00
#
_symmetry.space_group_name_H-M   'P 1'
#
loop_
_entity.id
_entity.type
_entity.pdbx_description
1 polymer ?
#
loop_
_entity_poly.entity_id
_entity_poly.type
_entity_poly.pdbx_seq_one_letter_code
_entity_poly.pdbx_strand_id
1 'polypeptide(L)'
;MAGLTGSWEKAMKPEFSKPYYRKLFLTVNQEYRTATVYPPAGDIFNAFHFTPLDQVKVVILGQDPYHEPGQAHGLSFSVKPGIEIPPSLVNIYQELHDDLGCYIPDNGYLVKWAKQGVMMLNTVLTVRAHQANSHRNIGWEEFTDAAIRVLADQDRPMVFILWGKPAQRKAEMIYNPKHLVLKSPHPSPLSAYRGFFGSRPFSKTNRYLEENGIEPIDWQIENIAGK
;
A
#
# COMPACT_ATOMS: atom_id res chain seq x y z
N MET A 1 -12.91 13.98 -7.77
CA MET A 1 -12.09 13.08 -6.93
C MET A 1 -12.78 12.96 -5.58
N ALA A 2 -13.06 11.75 -5.09
CA ALA A 2 -13.60 11.56 -3.74
C ALA A 2 -12.57 12.04 -2.71
N GLY A 3 -13.01 12.62 -1.60
CA GLY A 3 -12.12 13.09 -0.54
C GLY A 3 -11.77 11.99 0.47
N LEU A 4 -10.83 12.30 1.37
CA LEU A 4 -10.60 11.51 2.57
C LEU A 4 -11.77 11.67 3.54
N THR A 5 -11.96 10.69 4.41
CA THR A 5 -13.01 10.68 5.42
C THR A 5 -12.44 10.30 6.80
N GLY A 6 -13.21 10.60 7.85
CA GLY A 6 -12.92 10.16 9.22
C GLY A 6 -11.58 10.66 9.77
N SER A 7 -10.85 9.75 10.42
CA SER A 7 -9.57 10.07 11.07
C SER A 7 -8.49 10.55 10.09
N TRP A 8 -8.50 10.06 8.85
CA TRP A 8 -7.57 10.51 7.82
C TRP A 8 -7.88 11.92 7.30
N GLU A 9 -9.16 12.26 7.11
CA GLU A 9 -9.55 13.62 6.72
C GLU A 9 -9.05 14.64 7.74
N LYS A 10 -9.27 14.36 9.03
CA LYS A 10 -8.81 15.21 10.13
C LYS A 10 -7.29 15.36 10.14
N ALA A 11 -6.55 14.24 10.02
CA ALA A 11 -5.09 14.23 10.09
C ALA A 11 -4.43 14.92 8.88
N MET A 12 -5.02 14.79 7.69
CA MET A 12 -4.48 15.33 6.44
C MET A 12 -5.04 16.73 6.08
N LYS A 13 -5.93 17.27 6.90
CA LYS A 13 -6.54 18.59 6.66
C LYS A 13 -5.54 19.71 6.34
N PRO A 14 -4.38 19.82 7.01
CA PRO A 14 -3.39 20.85 6.68
C PRO A 14 -2.87 20.76 5.24
N GLU A 15 -2.85 19.56 4.63
CA GLU A 15 -2.34 19.39 3.26
C GLU A 15 -3.28 20.01 2.21
N PHE A 16 -4.60 19.97 2.45
CA PHE A 16 -5.60 20.41 1.47
C PHE A 16 -5.55 21.90 1.12
N SER A 17 -4.98 22.73 2.00
CA SER A 17 -4.80 24.16 1.78
C SER A 17 -3.46 24.53 1.13
N LYS A 18 -2.54 23.58 0.98
CA LYS A 18 -1.23 23.83 0.41
C LYS A 18 -1.28 24.03 -1.12
N PRO A 19 -0.44 24.89 -1.69
CA PRO A 19 -0.41 25.15 -3.12
C PRO A 19 -0.19 23.88 -3.98
N TYR A 20 0.71 22.96 -3.54
CA TYR A 20 0.96 21.74 -4.28
C TYR A 20 -0.28 20.86 -4.39
N TYR A 21 -1.08 20.76 -3.33
CA TYR A 21 -2.29 19.95 -3.31
C TYR A 21 -3.34 20.48 -4.28
N ARG A 22 -3.51 21.80 -4.32
CA ARG A 22 -4.42 22.43 -5.29
C ARG A 22 -3.98 22.16 -6.74
N LYS A 23 -2.68 22.26 -7.01
CA LYS A 23 -2.12 21.95 -8.34
C LYS A 23 -2.31 20.47 -8.68
N LEU A 24 -2.01 19.57 -7.74
CA LEU A 24 -2.23 18.12 -7.87
C LEU A 24 -3.69 17.83 -8.21
N PHE A 25 -4.62 18.37 -7.45
CA PHE A 25 -6.06 18.18 -7.65
C PHE A 25 -6.51 18.60 -9.07
N LEU A 26 -6.09 19.78 -9.53
CA LEU A 26 -6.40 20.26 -10.86
C LEU A 26 -5.80 19.38 -11.96
N THR A 27 -4.54 18.99 -11.80
CA THR A 27 -3.82 18.12 -12.75
C THR A 27 -4.50 16.76 -12.85
N VAL A 28 -4.79 16.11 -11.73
CA VAL A 28 -5.45 14.78 -11.73
C VAL A 28 -6.85 14.86 -12.35
N ASN A 29 -7.64 15.86 -12.02
CA ASN A 29 -8.96 16.04 -12.65
C ASN A 29 -8.84 16.22 -14.16
N GLN A 30 -7.85 16.97 -14.64
CA GLN A 30 -7.60 17.16 -16.07
C GLN A 30 -7.20 15.82 -16.72
N GLU A 31 -6.35 15.04 -16.08
CA GLU A 31 -5.94 13.71 -16.56
C GLU A 31 -7.15 12.78 -16.76
N TYR A 32 -8.07 12.72 -15.78
CA TYR A 32 -9.29 11.90 -15.92
C TYR A 32 -10.23 12.37 -17.04
N ARG A 33 -10.17 13.64 -17.42
CA ARG A 33 -10.99 14.19 -18.54
C ARG A 33 -10.39 13.90 -19.91
N THR A 34 -9.07 13.79 -20.01
CA THR A 34 -8.35 13.78 -21.30
C THR A 34 -7.63 12.47 -21.60
N ALA A 35 -7.52 11.56 -20.62
CA ALA A 35 -6.84 10.28 -20.76
C ALA A 35 -7.56 9.19 -19.96
N THR A 36 -7.26 7.94 -20.27
CA THR A 36 -7.64 6.81 -19.41
C THR A 36 -6.67 6.73 -18.25
N VAL A 37 -7.19 6.84 -17.03
CA VAL A 37 -6.39 6.87 -15.79
C VAL A 37 -6.85 5.77 -14.84
N TYR A 38 -5.92 5.13 -14.18
CA TYR A 38 -6.18 4.12 -13.14
C TYR A 38 -5.63 4.56 -11.79
N PRO A 39 -6.25 4.10 -10.69
CA PRO A 39 -7.52 3.39 -10.60
C PRO A 39 -8.71 4.30 -10.99
N PRO A 40 -9.94 3.79 -11.07
CA PRO A 40 -11.13 4.63 -11.18
C PRO A 40 -11.13 5.72 -10.10
N ALA A 41 -11.63 6.92 -10.42
CA ALA A 41 -11.53 8.08 -9.54
C ALA A 41 -12.08 7.86 -8.12
N GLY A 42 -13.10 7.02 -7.98
CA GLY A 42 -13.67 6.64 -6.68
C GLY A 42 -12.76 5.75 -5.83
N ASP A 43 -11.76 5.11 -6.44
CA ASP A 43 -10.88 4.14 -5.78
C ASP A 43 -9.52 4.73 -5.37
N ILE A 44 -9.21 5.99 -5.74
CA ILE A 44 -7.89 6.60 -5.52
C ILE A 44 -7.44 6.49 -4.06
N PHE A 45 -8.35 6.73 -3.13
CA PHE A 45 -8.06 6.79 -1.69
C PHE A 45 -8.48 5.53 -0.92
N ASN A 46 -8.65 4.40 -1.59
CA ASN A 46 -9.09 3.17 -0.93
C ASN A 46 -8.14 2.68 0.17
N ALA A 47 -6.83 2.92 0.06
CA ALA A 47 -5.90 2.60 1.14
C ALA A 47 -6.25 3.34 2.45
N PHE A 48 -6.74 4.57 2.33
CA PHE A 48 -7.19 5.39 3.47
C PHE A 48 -8.59 4.98 3.94
N HIS A 49 -9.50 4.67 3.02
CA HIS A 49 -10.88 4.32 3.35
C HIS A 49 -11.00 2.95 4.01
N PHE A 50 -10.27 1.95 3.52
CA PHE A 50 -10.29 0.61 4.11
C PHE A 50 -9.52 0.51 5.42
N THR A 51 -8.54 1.39 5.65
CA THR A 51 -7.72 1.38 6.85
C THR A 51 -7.69 2.78 7.49
N PRO A 52 -8.70 3.12 8.32
CA PRO A 52 -8.69 4.35 9.10
C PRO A 52 -7.40 4.50 9.90
N LEU A 53 -6.93 5.74 10.10
CA LEU A 53 -5.65 6.03 10.75
C LEU A 53 -5.51 5.37 12.12
N ASP A 54 -6.56 5.42 12.93
CA ASP A 54 -6.61 4.83 14.28
C ASP A 54 -6.61 3.30 14.28
N GLN A 55 -6.81 2.67 13.13
CA GLN A 55 -6.81 1.20 12.97
C GLN A 55 -5.55 0.67 12.28
N VAL A 56 -4.66 1.52 11.80
CA VAL A 56 -3.44 1.07 11.13
C VAL A 56 -2.52 0.33 12.10
N LYS A 57 -2.17 -0.90 11.77
CA LYS A 57 -1.20 -1.76 12.48
C LYS A 57 0.07 -1.95 11.67
N VAL A 58 -0.08 -2.06 10.36
CA VAL A 58 0.99 -2.36 9.40
C VAL A 58 0.87 -1.42 8.20
N VAL A 59 2.01 -0.96 7.71
CA VAL A 59 2.10 -0.15 6.49
C VAL A 59 2.97 -0.89 5.47
N ILE A 60 2.44 -1.11 4.28
CA ILE A 60 3.19 -1.65 3.14
C ILE A 60 3.19 -0.58 2.05
N LEU A 61 4.38 -0.14 1.64
CA LEU A 61 4.52 0.88 0.60
C LEU A 61 4.75 0.24 -0.77
N GLY A 62 3.93 0.67 -1.75
CA GLY A 62 4.16 0.43 -3.17
C GLY A 62 4.60 1.70 -3.89
N GLN A 63 4.78 1.63 -5.20
CA GLN A 63 5.19 2.77 -6.03
C GLN A 63 3.99 3.44 -6.69
N ASP A 64 3.66 3.08 -7.90
CA ASP A 64 2.48 3.56 -8.60
C ASP A 64 1.48 2.43 -8.88
N PRO A 65 0.22 2.75 -9.22
CA PRO A 65 -0.78 1.73 -9.50
C PRO A 65 -0.42 0.88 -10.73
N TYR A 66 -0.98 -0.31 -10.81
CA TYR A 66 -0.99 -1.08 -12.06
C TYR A 66 -1.65 -0.28 -13.17
N HIS A 67 -1.08 -0.34 -14.38
CA HIS A 67 -1.50 0.51 -15.50
C HIS A 67 -2.31 -0.21 -16.59
N GLU A 68 -2.65 -1.48 -16.37
CA GLU A 68 -3.50 -2.23 -17.29
C GLU A 68 -4.97 -2.24 -16.82
N PRO A 69 -5.94 -2.42 -17.75
CA PRO A 69 -7.36 -2.38 -17.42
C PRO A 69 -7.76 -3.36 -16.33
N GLY A 70 -8.58 -2.91 -15.38
CA GLY A 70 -9.19 -3.74 -14.36
C GLY A 70 -8.28 -4.13 -13.19
N GLN A 71 -6.99 -3.81 -13.21
CA GLN A 71 -6.05 -4.20 -12.16
C GLN A 71 -6.17 -3.34 -10.90
N ALA A 72 -5.83 -2.05 -11.00
CA ALA A 72 -5.73 -1.15 -9.86
C ALA A 72 -7.08 -0.81 -9.24
N HIS A 73 -7.13 -0.78 -7.91
CA HIS A 73 -8.29 -0.35 -7.14
C HIS A 73 -7.94 0.42 -5.87
N GLY A 74 -6.76 1.05 -5.84
CA GLY A 74 -6.34 1.95 -4.76
C GLY A 74 -5.56 1.31 -3.61
N LEU A 75 -5.23 0.02 -3.69
CA LEU A 75 -4.34 -0.67 -2.75
C LEU A 75 -3.08 -1.13 -3.47
N SER A 76 -1.91 -0.88 -2.88
CA SER A 76 -0.65 -1.38 -3.42
C SER A 76 -0.65 -2.91 -3.52
N PHE A 77 -0.05 -3.45 -4.58
CA PHE A 77 0.06 -4.89 -4.87
C PHE A 77 -1.23 -5.62 -5.17
N SER A 78 -2.39 -5.11 -4.78
CA SER A 78 -3.70 -5.74 -4.92
C SER A 78 -4.28 -5.54 -6.32
N VAL A 79 -4.98 -6.56 -6.82
CA VAL A 79 -5.78 -6.49 -8.04
C VAL A 79 -7.22 -6.88 -7.77
N LYS A 80 -8.14 -6.47 -8.64
CA LYS A 80 -9.55 -6.86 -8.54
C LYS A 80 -9.74 -8.36 -8.76
N PRO A 81 -10.84 -8.95 -8.23
CA PRO A 81 -11.21 -10.32 -8.53
C PRO A 81 -11.32 -10.57 -10.04
N GLY A 82 -10.90 -11.75 -10.49
CA GLY A 82 -10.93 -12.14 -11.90
C GLY A 82 -9.74 -11.65 -12.72
N ILE A 83 -8.85 -10.86 -12.14
CA ILE A 83 -7.60 -10.42 -12.76
C ILE A 83 -6.48 -11.39 -12.41
N GLU A 84 -5.62 -11.68 -13.38
CA GLU A 84 -4.41 -12.50 -13.16
C GLU A 84 -3.55 -11.90 -12.05
N ILE A 85 -3.03 -12.76 -11.17
CA ILE A 85 -2.18 -12.34 -10.06
C ILE A 85 -0.86 -11.81 -10.61
N PRO A 86 -0.50 -10.53 -10.35
CA PRO A 86 0.73 -9.96 -10.87
C PRO A 86 1.99 -10.66 -10.32
N PRO A 87 3.10 -10.65 -11.08
CA PRO A 87 4.32 -11.38 -10.72
C PRO A 87 4.88 -11.06 -9.33
N SER A 88 4.86 -9.78 -8.92
CA SER A 88 5.30 -9.41 -7.57
C SER A 88 4.40 -10.01 -6.49
N LEU A 89 3.09 -10.07 -6.72
CA LEU A 89 2.14 -10.66 -5.77
C LEU A 89 2.25 -12.19 -5.72
N VAL A 90 2.55 -12.84 -6.84
CA VAL A 90 2.90 -14.27 -6.86
C VAL A 90 4.06 -14.55 -5.90
N ASN A 91 5.10 -13.73 -5.94
CA ASN A 91 6.26 -13.86 -5.05
C ASN A 91 5.92 -13.52 -3.58
N ILE A 92 5.06 -12.53 -3.34
CA ILE A 92 4.54 -12.24 -1.99
C ILE A 92 3.81 -13.47 -1.43
N TYR A 93 2.96 -14.11 -2.22
CA TYR A 93 2.24 -15.33 -1.80
C TYR A 93 3.17 -16.51 -1.59
N GLN A 94 4.22 -16.67 -2.40
CA GLN A 94 5.23 -17.70 -2.18
C GLN A 94 5.96 -17.48 -0.84
N GLU A 95 6.39 -16.27 -0.55
CA GLU A 95 7.02 -15.96 0.73
C GLU A 95 6.06 -16.16 1.91
N LEU A 96 4.80 -15.80 1.74
CA LEU A 96 3.76 -16.03 2.75
C LEU A 96 3.56 -17.54 3.03
N HIS A 97 3.57 -18.35 1.97
CA HIS A 97 3.53 -19.80 2.08
C HIS A 97 4.74 -20.34 2.86
N ASP A 98 5.93 -19.92 2.50
CA ASP A 98 7.18 -20.38 3.12
C ASP A 98 7.34 -19.86 4.57
N ASP A 99 6.82 -18.70 4.87
CA ASP A 99 6.91 -18.06 6.19
C ASP A 99 5.87 -18.60 7.18
N LEU A 100 4.61 -18.73 6.76
CA LEU A 100 3.48 -19.03 7.64
C LEU A 100 2.71 -20.30 7.27
N GLY A 101 3.05 -20.98 6.18
CA GLY A 101 2.34 -22.16 5.71
C GLY A 101 0.96 -21.88 5.11
N CYS A 102 0.65 -20.63 4.76
CA CYS A 102 -0.58 -20.29 4.06
C CYS A 102 -0.65 -20.99 2.71
N TYR A 103 -1.83 -21.42 2.28
CA TYR A 103 -1.99 -21.88 0.90
C TYR A 103 -1.97 -20.68 -0.08
N ILE A 104 -1.55 -20.95 -1.32
CA ILE A 104 -1.52 -19.95 -2.39
C ILE A 104 -2.96 -19.72 -2.88
N PRO A 105 -3.52 -18.52 -2.74
CA PRO A 105 -4.90 -18.24 -3.15
C PRO A 105 -5.05 -18.13 -4.67
N ASP A 106 -6.29 -18.24 -5.14
CA ASP A 106 -6.65 -18.15 -6.56
C ASP A 106 -6.91 -16.72 -7.06
N ASN A 107 -6.67 -15.73 -6.23
CA ASN A 107 -6.93 -14.32 -6.54
C ASN A 107 -5.92 -13.39 -5.87
N GLY A 108 -5.84 -12.16 -6.36
CA GLY A 108 -4.96 -11.12 -5.84
C GLY A 108 -5.69 -9.99 -5.10
N TYR A 109 -6.88 -10.25 -4.55
CA TYR A 109 -7.71 -9.24 -3.89
C TYR A 109 -7.40 -9.14 -2.39
N LEU A 110 -6.62 -8.12 -2.00
CA LEU A 110 -6.03 -8.00 -0.67
C LEU A 110 -6.85 -7.17 0.33
N VAL A 111 -8.12 -6.89 0.05
CA VAL A 111 -8.97 -6.06 0.92
C VAL A 111 -9.11 -6.64 2.33
N LYS A 112 -9.05 -7.96 2.50
CA LYS A 112 -9.04 -8.60 3.82
C LYS A 112 -7.87 -8.09 4.69
N TRP A 113 -6.69 -7.91 4.12
CA TRP A 113 -5.56 -7.35 4.86
C TRP A 113 -5.82 -5.90 5.26
N ALA A 114 -6.32 -5.08 4.32
CA ALA A 114 -6.63 -3.68 4.58
C ALA A 114 -7.63 -3.50 5.73
N LYS A 115 -8.68 -4.31 5.75
CA LYS A 115 -9.71 -4.28 6.79
C LYS A 115 -9.22 -4.71 8.17
N GLN A 116 -8.10 -5.39 8.24
CA GLN A 116 -7.47 -5.78 9.51
C GLN A 116 -6.45 -4.74 10.03
N GLY A 117 -6.20 -3.68 9.29
CA GLY A 117 -5.25 -2.65 9.68
C GLY A 117 -3.94 -2.64 8.87
N VAL A 118 -3.87 -3.35 7.75
CA VAL A 118 -2.73 -3.29 6.83
C VAL A 118 -2.98 -2.19 5.80
N MET A 119 -2.36 -1.04 5.98
CA MET A 119 -2.45 0.06 5.03
C MET A 119 -1.50 -0.18 3.87
N MET A 120 -2.06 -0.49 2.71
CA MET A 120 -1.31 -0.74 1.47
C MET A 120 -1.33 0.52 0.60
N LEU A 121 -0.31 1.35 0.78
CA LEU A 121 -0.21 2.69 0.20
C LEU A 121 0.81 2.72 -0.94
N ASN A 122 0.39 3.14 -2.13
CA ASN A 122 1.31 3.57 -3.18
C ASN A 122 1.79 5.00 -2.91
N THR A 123 3.02 5.32 -3.29
CA THR A 123 3.55 6.68 -3.17
C THR A 123 3.01 7.63 -4.24
N VAL A 124 2.59 7.08 -5.38
CA VAL A 124 1.86 7.76 -6.45
C VAL A 124 0.50 7.08 -6.60
N LEU A 125 -0.60 7.83 -6.56
CA LEU A 125 -1.93 7.23 -6.43
C LEU A 125 -2.70 7.09 -7.75
N THR A 126 -2.18 7.63 -8.83
CA THR A 126 -2.79 7.53 -10.17
C THR A 126 -1.74 7.23 -11.24
N VAL A 127 -2.20 6.71 -12.38
CA VAL A 127 -1.34 6.39 -13.52
C VAL A 127 -2.16 6.44 -14.81
N ARG A 128 -1.56 6.87 -15.93
CA ARG A 128 -2.19 6.71 -17.25
C ARG A 128 -2.15 5.26 -17.69
N ALA A 129 -3.19 4.81 -18.37
CA ALA A 129 -3.25 3.49 -18.99
C ALA A 129 -2.00 3.22 -19.83
N HIS A 130 -1.41 2.04 -19.64
CA HIS A 130 -0.22 1.55 -20.37
C HIS A 130 1.07 2.36 -20.19
N GLN A 131 1.10 3.33 -19.24
CA GLN A 131 2.22 4.24 -19.06
C GLN A 131 2.69 4.25 -17.60
N ALA A 132 3.47 3.26 -17.21
CA ALA A 132 4.08 3.20 -15.88
C ALA A 132 4.82 4.50 -15.56
N ASN A 133 4.73 4.96 -14.31
CA ASN A 133 5.35 6.18 -13.81
C ASN A 133 4.87 7.50 -14.46
N SER A 134 3.80 7.49 -15.25
CA SER A 134 3.31 8.67 -15.97
C SER A 134 2.88 9.82 -15.06
N HIS A 135 2.48 9.54 -13.83
CA HIS A 135 2.07 10.56 -12.85
C HIS A 135 3.11 10.82 -11.74
N ARG A 136 4.37 10.43 -11.97
CA ARG A 136 5.46 10.84 -11.06
C ARG A 136 5.64 12.37 -11.09
N ASN A 137 6.02 12.92 -9.93
CA ASN A 137 6.37 14.33 -9.78
C ASN A 137 5.24 15.33 -10.07
N ILE A 138 3.98 14.90 -10.06
CA ILE A 138 2.83 15.82 -10.18
C ILE A 138 2.30 16.30 -8.83
N GLY A 139 2.83 15.75 -7.71
CA GLY A 139 2.48 16.12 -6.35
C GLY A 139 2.02 14.98 -5.45
N TRP A 140 1.80 13.77 -5.99
CA TRP A 140 1.39 12.62 -5.19
C TRP A 140 2.42 12.25 -4.12
N GLU A 141 3.70 12.30 -4.45
CA GLU A 141 4.78 11.94 -3.52
C GLU A 141 4.79 12.87 -2.30
N GLU A 142 4.54 14.16 -2.48
CA GLU A 142 4.45 15.11 -1.38
C GLU A 142 3.23 14.81 -0.48
N PHE A 143 2.10 14.48 -1.08
CA PHE A 143 0.89 14.10 -0.35
C PHE A 143 1.07 12.80 0.44
N THR A 144 1.61 11.77 -0.19
CA THR A 144 1.82 10.48 0.48
C THR A 144 2.95 10.53 1.51
N ASP A 145 3.97 11.35 1.30
CA ASP A 145 4.98 11.63 2.33
C ASP A 145 4.37 12.27 3.57
N ALA A 146 3.42 13.19 3.39
CA ALA A 146 2.66 13.75 4.51
C ALA A 146 1.88 12.66 5.27
N ALA A 147 1.23 11.74 4.56
CA ALA A 147 0.55 10.60 5.18
C ALA A 147 1.51 9.68 5.93
N ILE A 148 2.69 9.41 5.38
CA ILE A 148 3.72 8.59 6.04
C ILE A 148 4.19 9.28 7.33
N ARG A 149 4.39 10.60 7.32
CA ARG A 149 4.74 11.35 8.54
C ARG A 149 3.64 11.28 9.59
N VAL A 150 2.38 11.41 9.21
CA VAL A 150 1.24 11.22 10.13
C VAL A 150 1.27 9.84 10.77
N LEU A 151 1.56 8.79 10.00
CA LEU A 151 1.71 7.42 10.53
C LEU A 151 2.93 7.31 11.46
N ALA A 152 4.07 7.84 11.04
CA ALA A 152 5.32 7.79 11.81
C ALA A 152 5.20 8.52 13.15
N ASP A 153 4.38 9.57 13.23
CA ASP A 153 4.16 10.37 14.44
C ASP A 153 3.15 9.76 15.42
N GLN A 154 2.49 8.65 15.05
CA GLN A 154 1.58 7.98 15.98
C GLN A 154 2.34 7.40 17.18
N ASP A 155 1.85 7.67 18.38
CA ASP A 155 2.47 7.19 19.63
C ASP A 155 1.96 5.78 20.02
N ARG A 156 1.97 4.87 19.09
CA ARG A 156 1.62 3.45 19.28
C ARG A 156 2.43 2.58 18.34
N PRO A 157 2.73 1.32 18.71
CA PRO A 157 3.49 0.43 17.87
C PRO A 157 2.83 0.19 16.51
N MET A 158 3.62 0.30 15.44
CA MET A 158 3.27 -0.07 14.07
C MET A 158 4.43 -0.81 13.42
N VAL A 159 4.14 -1.56 12.37
CA VAL A 159 5.14 -2.21 11.53
C VAL A 159 5.13 -1.57 10.15
N PHE A 160 6.29 -1.11 9.70
CA PHE A 160 6.49 -0.61 8.34
C PHE A 160 7.28 -1.64 7.54
N ILE A 161 6.67 -2.16 6.49
CA ILE A 161 7.29 -3.12 5.58
C ILE A 161 7.72 -2.38 4.32
N LEU A 162 9.02 -2.26 4.11
CA LEU A 162 9.64 -1.46 3.06
C LEU A 162 10.40 -2.36 2.09
N TRP A 163 9.77 -2.68 0.97
CA TRP A 163 10.31 -3.52 -0.09
C TRP A 163 10.94 -2.70 -1.20
N GLY A 164 12.24 -2.89 -1.39
CA GLY A 164 13.03 -2.20 -2.41
C GLY A 164 13.51 -0.81 -1.99
N LYS A 165 14.50 -0.30 -2.73
CA LYS A 165 15.17 0.96 -2.39
C LYS A 165 14.23 2.18 -2.32
N PRO A 166 13.28 2.39 -3.25
CA PRO A 166 12.38 3.54 -3.18
C PRO A 166 11.57 3.57 -1.89
N ALA A 167 11.00 2.43 -1.45
CA ALA A 167 10.29 2.33 -0.20
C ALA A 167 11.22 2.53 1.01
N GLN A 168 12.41 1.94 0.97
CA GLN A 168 13.40 2.03 2.06
C GLN A 168 13.89 3.45 2.32
N ARG A 169 13.91 4.33 1.31
CA ARG A 169 14.22 5.75 1.51
C ARG A 169 13.24 6.46 2.43
N LYS A 170 11.99 5.97 2.52
CA LYS A 170 10.96 6.51 3.41
C LYS A 170 11.25 6.21 4.89
N ALA A 171 12.16 5.28 5.19
CA ALA A 171 12.58 4.98 6.56
C ALA A 171 13.15 6.20 7.29
N GLU A 172 13.71 7.17 6.58
CA GLU A 172 14.21 8.41 7.15
C GLU A 172 13.12 9.24 7.87
N MET A 173 11.85 9.03 7.49
CA MET A 173 10.69 9.67 8.13
C MET A 173 10.17 8.89 9.35
N ILE A 174 10.67 7.67 9.59
CA ILE A 174 10.15 6.76 10.62
C ILE A 174 11.19 6.67 11.74
N TYR A 175 11.15 7.61 12.65
CA TYR A 175 12.13 7.76 13.72
C TYR A 175 11.61 7.35 15.11
N ASN A 176 10.30 7.13 15.28
CA ASN A 176 9.76 6.71 16.57
C ASN A 176 10.17 5.26 16.87
N PRO A 177 10.90 5.01 17.98
CA PRO A 177 11.41 3.67 18.33
C PRO A 177 10.30 2.65 18.63
N LYS A 178 9.06 3.09 18.81
CA LYS A 178 7.90 2.19 18.94
C LYS A 178 7.53 1.50 17.64
N HIS A 179 8.04 1.96 16.50
CA HIS A 179 7.77 1.34 15.20
C HIS A 179 8.84 0.33 14.84
N LEU A 180 8.41 -0.81 14.31
CA LEU A 180 9.30 -1.78 13.68
C LEU A 180 9.39 -1.49 12.19
N VAL A 181 10.61 -1.37 11.67
CA VAL A 181 10.85 -1.20 10.24
C VAL A 181 11.50 -2.46 9.68
N LEU A 182 10.80 -3.16 8.79
CA LEU A 182 11.29 -4.34 8.09
C LEU A 182 11.69 -3.96 6.66
N LYS A 183 12.92 -4.24 6.29
CA LYS A 183 13.49 -3.93 4.97
C LYS A 183 13.92 -5.20 4.27
N SER A 184 13.63 -5.30 3.00
CA SER A 184 14.15 -6.35 2.09
C SER A 184 14.18 -5.84 0.66
N PRO A 185 14.84 -6.56 -0.27
CA PRO A 185 14.63 -6.33 -1.69
C PRO A 185 13.16 -6.41 -2.08
N HIS A 186 12.81 -5.85 -3.24
CA HIS A 186 11.45 -5.84 -3.75
C HIS A 186 11.02 -7.25 -4.19
N PRO A 187 9.73 -7.63 -4.03
CA PRO A 187 9.21 -8.94 -4.45
C PRO A 187 9.15 -9.16 -5.96
N SER A 188 9.47 -8.16 -6.79
CA SER A 188 9.58 -8.32 -8.23
C SER A 188 10.47 -9.50 -8.61
N PRO A 189 10.15 -10.27 -9.69
CA PRO A 189 11.03 -11.32 -10.21
C PRO A 189 12.47 -10.87 -10.46
N LEU A 190 12.69 -9.57 -10.71
CA LEU A 190 14.03 -8.99 -10.93
C LEU A 190 14.90 -8.94 -9.66
N SER A 191 14.31 -9.03 -8.47
CA SER A 191 15.01 -8.80 -7.20
C SER A 191 14.64 -9.78 -6.07
N ALA A 192 13.57 -10.54 -6.20
CA ALA A 192 13.08 -11.39 -5.12
C ALA A 192 14.10 -12.40 -4.59
N TYR A 193 14.91 -12.99 -5.47
CA TYR A 193 15.98 -13.94 -5.11
C TYR A 193 17.20 -13.29 -4.45
N ARG A 194 17.24 -11.96 -4.36
CA ARG A 194 18.36 -11.22 -3.74
C ARG A 194 18.13 -10.94 -2.25
N GLY A 195 17.11 -11.56 -1.64
CA GLY A 195 16.83 -11.45 -0.22
C GLY A 195 15.40 -11.09 0.17
N PHE A 196 14.45 -11.00 -0.78
CA PHE A 196 13.03 -10.95 -0.45
C PHE A 196 12.55 -12.31 0.04
N PHE A 197 12.82 -13.37 -0.72
CA PHE A 197 12.56 -14.74 -0.26
C PHE A 197 13.43 -15.06 0.95
N GLY A 198 12.80 -15.58 2.00
CA GLY A 198 13.44 -15.86 3.28
C GLY A 198 13.50 -14.65 4.25
N SER A 199 13.01 -13.48 3.85
CA SER A 199 12.95 -12.30 4.74
C SER A 199 11.92 -12.43 5.86
N ARG A 200 10.91 -13.28 5.70
CA ARG A 200 9.89 -13.62 6.69
C ARG A 200 9.18 -12.40 7.31
N PRO A 201 8.67 -11.47 6.49
CA PRO A 201 8.10 -10.24 7.01
C PRO A 201 6.77 -10.47 7.74
N PHE A 202 6.03 -11.51 7.39
CA PHE A 202 4.69 -11.77 7.94
C PHE A 202 4.75 -12.32 9.35
N SER A 203 5.61 -13.30 9.62
CA SER A 203 5.83 -13.85 10.96
C SER A 203 6.49 -12.83 11.88
N LYS A 204 7.46 -12.06 11.37
CA LYS A 204 8.11 -10.98 12.14
C LYS A 204 7.11 -9.89 12.53
N THR A 205 6.22 -9.51 11.61
CA THR A 205 5.14 -8.55 11.86
C THR A 205 4.23 -9.06 12.98
N ASN A 206 3.71 -10.28 12.86
CA ASN A 206 2.79 -10.82 13.83
C ASN A 206 3.42 -10.97 15.21
N ARG A 207 4.68 -11.44 15.28
CA ARG A 207 5.40 -11.50 16.55
C ARG A 207 5.48 -10.13 17.23
N TYR A 208 5.85 -9.10 16.47
CA TYR A 208 5.95 -7.74 17.02
C TYR A 208 4.61 -7.20 17.50
N LEU A 209 3.52 -7.45 16.75
CA LEU A 209 2.18 -7.06 17.16
C LEU A 209 1.78 -7.76 18.48
N GLU A 210 1.97 -9.07 18.57
CA GLU A 210 1.66 -9.86 19.76
C GLU A 210 2.47 -9.42 20.98
N GLU A 211 3.77 -9.17 20.82
CA GLU A 211 4.65 -8.65 21.88
C GLU A 211 4.19 -7.29 22.43
N ASN A 212 3.45 -6.53 21.64
CA ASN A 212 2.89 -5.24 22.01
C ASN A 212 1.40 -5.30 22.36
N GLY A 213 0.83 -6.49 22.54
CA GLY A 213 -0.58 -6.67 22.91
C GLY A 213 -1.58 -6.30 21.81
N ILE A 214 -1.13 -6.31 20.54
CA ILE A 214 -1.95 -5.99 19.38
C ILE A 214 -2.30 -7.30 18.68
N GLU A 215 -3.56 -7.44 18.29
CA GLU A 215 -4.02 -8.62 17.55
C GLU A 215 -3.22 -8.79 16.25
N PRO A 216 -2.65 -9.98 15.99
CA PRO A 216 -1.89 -10.25 14.77
C PRO A 216 -2.79 -10.22 13.53
N ILE A 217 -2.16 -10.18 12.37
CA ILE A 217 -2.85 -10.22 11.08
C ILE A 217 -3.08 -11.66 10.66
N ASP A 218 -4.30 -11.98 10.27
CA ASP A 218 -4.60 -13.17 9.49
C ASP A 218 -4.23 -12.90 8.03
N TRP A 219 -3.06 -13.39 7.62
CA TRP A 219 -2.51 -13.16 6.31
C TRP A 219 -3.10 -14.05 5.21
N GLN A 220 -3.84 -15.10 5.56
CA GLN A 220 -4.45 -15.97 4.55
C GLN A 220 -5.51 -15.21 3.75
N ILE A 221 -5.35 -15.18 2.44
CA ILE A 221 -6.40 -14.76 1.51
C ILE A 221 -7.13 -16.01 1.07
N GLU A 222 -8.44 -16.03 1.24
CA GLU A 222 -9.27 -17.15 0.85
C GLU A 222 -9.48 -17.17 -0.68
N ASN A 223 -9.72 -18.37 -1.21
CA ASN A 223 -10.17 -18.52 -2.59
C ASN A 223 -11.53 -17.86 -2.77
N ILE A 224 -11.72 -17.13 -3.88
CA ILE A 224 -13.00 -16.47 -4.20
C ILE A 224 -13.95 -17.48 -4.83
N ALA A 225 -13.44 -18.51 -5.46
CA ALA A 225 -14.24 -19.46 -6.18
C ALA A 225 -14.81 -20.51 -5.23
N GLY A 226 -16.11 -20.45 -5.01
CA GLY A 226 -16.92 -21.65 -4.96
C GLY A 226 -16.94 -22.27 -6.36
N LYS A 227 -15.78 -22.70 -6.83
CA LYS A 227 -15.62 -23.48 -8.07
C LYS A 227 -15.33 -24.90 -7.72
#